data_9ed2c57fa3ba1b35469d355bc931156d
#
_entry.id   9ed2c57fa3ba1b35469d355bc931156d
#
_cell.length_a   1.000
_cell.length_b   1.000
_cell.length_c   1.000
_cell.angle_alpha   90.00
_cell.angle_beta   90.00
_cell.angle_gamma   90.00
#
_symmetry.space_group_name_H-M   'P 1'
#
loop_
_entity.id
_entity.type
_entity.pdbx_description
1 polymer ?
#
loop_
_entity_poly.entity_id
_entity_poly.type
_entity_poly.pdbx_seq_one_letter_code
_entity_poly.pdbx_strand_id
1 'polypeptide(L)'
;MAMTEPVPGGQGDGRRPVSGLHQFFSPIVVGVWFGIVSGLLEALGRFGGKLFAGEATHLGAYLAWMPAAANAVLFACVGALLAVAAVAVPRLRDPRLWLAIFSFLCALNVLWVWSQSIALYAVLLLSAGVAFQVTRTVAPRFDRFR
;
A
#
# COMPACT_ATOMS: atom_id res chain seq x y z
N MET A 1 62.68 11.08 -24.45
CA MET A 1 61.63 10.36 -25.18
C MET A 1 60.64 9.89 -24.16
N ALA A 2 59.64 10.72 -23.86
CA ALA A 2 58.65 10.46 -22.80
C ALA A 2 57.39 9.87 -23.46
N MET A 3 57.12 8.60 -23.16
CA MET A 3 55.86 7.94 -23.55
C MET A 3 54.74 8.44 -22.63
N THR A 4 53.82 9.22 -23.19
CA THR A 4 52.53 9.56 -22.55
C THR A 4 51.59 8.39 -22.72
N GLU A 5 51.28 7.70 -21.61
CA GLU A 5 50.23 6.69 -21.60
C GLU A 5 48.86 7.34 -21.85
N PRO A 6 48.00 6.73 -22.68
CA PRO A 6 46.63 7.22 -22.87
C PRO A 6 45.79 6.91 -21.65
N VAL A 7 45.19 7.94 -21.05
CA VAL A 7 44.19 7.84 -19.99
C VAL A 7 43.00 7.05 -20.51
N PRO A 8 42.60 5.92 -19.88
CA PRO A 8 41.42 5.17 -20.30
C PRO A 8 40.15 6.04 -20.06
N GLY A 9 39.45 6.27 -21.17
CA GLY A 9 38.29 7.10 -21.26
C GLY A 9 37.22 6.73 -20.19
N GLY A 10 36.72 7.75 -19.53
CA GLY A 10 35.64 7.66 -18.56
C GLY A 10 34.45 6.90 -19.14
N GLN A 11 34.16 5.75 -18.57
CA GLN A 11 32.89 5.06 -18.76
C GLN A 11 31.79 6.01 -18.28
N GLY A 12 31.15 6.64 -19.24
CA GLY A 12 29.95 7.45 -19.00
C GLY A 12 28.96 6.60 -18.22
N ASP A 13 28.71 7.02 -16.98
CA ASP A 13 27.72 6.46 -16.08
C ASP A 13 26.34 6.54 -16.79
N GLY A 14 26.02 5.46 -17.50
CA GLY A 14 24.76 5.31 -18.24
C GLY A 14 23.59 5.14 -17.30
N ARG A 15 23.45 6.03 -16.33
CA ARG A 15 22.23 6.17 -15.54
C ARG A 15 21.12 6.60 -16.49
N ARG A 16 20.49 5.61 -17.10
CA ARG A 16 19.23 5.82 -17.83
C ARG A 16 18.28 6.54 -16.86
N PRO A 17 17.72 7.69 -17.24
CA PRO A 17 16.69 8.32 -16.44
C PRO A 17 15.57 7.30 -16.33
N VAL A 18 15.40 6.72 -15.13
CA VAL A 18 14.26 5.87 -14.83
C VAL A 18 13.05 6.76 -15.10
N SER A 19 12.30 6.41 -16.14
CA SER A 19 11.26 7.24 -16.69
C SER A 19 10.32 7.65 -15.54
N GLY A 20 10.11 8.95 -15.34
CA GLY A 20 9.33 9.53 -14.26
C GLY A 20 7.89 8.98 -14.18
N LEU A 21 7.41 8.37 -15.27
CA LEU A 21 6.13 7.67 -15.33
C LEU A 21 6.05 6.49 -14.35
N HIS A 22 7.09 5.64 -14.27
CA HIS A 22 7.10 4.50 -13.35
C HIS A 22 7.00 4.92 -11.89
N GLN A 23 7.60 6.06 -11.55
CA GLN A 23 7.58 6.59 -10.20
C GLN A 23 6.20 7.13 -9.80
N PHE A 24 5.42 7.58 -10.79
CA PHE A 24 4.06 8.10 -10.59
C PHE A 24 3.01 6.97 -10.43
N PHE A 25 3.13 5.89 -11.21
CA PHE A 25 2.18 4.78 -11.17
C PHE A 25 2.38 3.83 -9.98
N SER A 26 3.59 3.79 -9.41
CA SER A 26 3.90 2.87 -8.31
C SER A 26 2.97 2.99 -7.09
N PRO A 27 2.66 4.19 -6.52
CA PRO A 27 1.78 4.30 -5.36
C PRO A 27 0.34 3.96 -5.68
N ILE A 28 -0.13 4.20 -6.92
CA ILE A 28 -1.49 3.86 -7.35
C ILE A 28 -1.66 2.35 -7.41
N VAL A 29 -0.71 1.64 -8.02
CA VAL A 29 -0.75 0.16 -8.12
C VAL A 29 -0.69 -0.48 -6.74
N VAL A 30 0.18 0.00 -5.86
CA VAL A 30 0.25 -0.47 -4.47
C VAL A 30 -1.05 -0.18 -3.75
N GLY A 31 -1.64 1.01 -3.93
CA GLY A 31 -2.93 1.36 -3.37
C GLY A 31 -4.04 0.42 -3.81
N VAL A 32 -4.16 0.14 -5.11
CA VAL A 32 -5.17 -0.82 -5.64
C VAL A 32 -5.01 -2.20 -5.01
N TRP A 33 -3.77 -2.70 -4.88
CA TRP A 33 -3.50 -3.99 -4.23
C TRP A 33 -3.98 -4.02 -2.78
N PHE A 34 -3.60 -2.99 -2.00
CA PHE A 34 -4.05 -2.88 -0.61
C PHE A 34 -5.57 -2.72 -0.50
N GLY A 35 -6.19 -1.99 -1.44
CA GLY A 35 -7.64 -1.85 -1.51
C GLY A 35 -8.35 -3.17 -1.75
N ILE A 36 -7.86 -3.99 -2.70
CA ILE A 36 -8.41 -5.32 -2.97
C ILE A 36 -8.29 -6.22 -1.73
N VAL A 37 -7.10 -6.29 -1.13
CA VAL A 37 -6.86 -7.10 0.07
C VAL A 37 -7.76 -6.65 1.22
N SER A 38 -7.84 -5.33 1.46
CA SER A 38 -8.70 -4.75 2.51
C SER A 38 -10.17 -5.09 2.29
N GLY A 39 -10.66 -4.95 1.07
CA GLY A 39 -12.04 -5.26 0.74
C GLY A 39 -12.38 -6.75 0.81
N LEU A 40 -11.45 -7.63 0.45
CA LEU A 40 -11.62 -9.07 0.63
C LEU A 40 -11.67 -9.47 2.11
N LEU A 41 -10.80 -8.88 2.94
CA LEU A 41 -10.81 -9.10 4.40
C LEU A 41 -12.11 -8.59 5.04
N GLU A 42 -12.60 -7.44 4.58
CA GLU A 42 -13.90 -6.90 5.00
C GLU A 42 -15.05 -7.84 4.61
N ALA A 43 -15.08 -8.32 3.37
CA ALA A 43 -16.07 -9.27 2.89
C ALA A 43 -16.03 -10.56 3.71
N LEU A 44 -14.82 -11.09 3.95
CA LEU A 44 -14.63 -12.30 4.75
C LEU A 44 -15.13 -12.12 6.20
N GLY A 45 -14.89 -10.96 6.82
CA GLY A 45 -15.36 -10.64 8.15
C GLY A 45 -16.88 -10.57 8.22
N ARG A 46 -17.51 -9.93 7.26
CA ARG A 46 -18.98 -9.86 7.17
C ARG A 46 -19.62 -11.23 6.93
N PHE A 47 -18.97 -12.07 6.10
CA PHE A 47 -19.39 -13.44 5.86
C PHE A 47 -19.26 -14.31 7.12
N GLY A 48 -18.08 -14.24 7.77
CA GLY A 48 -17.81 -14.98 9.01
C GLY A 48 -18.79 -14.61 10.11
N GLY A 49 -19.02 -13.31 10.35
CA GLY A 49 -19.98 -12.85 11.36
C GLY A 49 -21.39 -13.39 11.13
N LYS A 50 -21.87 -13.43 9.90
CA LYS A 50 -23.20 -13.99 9.56
C LYS A 50 -23.29 -15.50 9.73
N LEU A 51 -22.23 -16.23 9.38
CA LEU A 51 -22.18 -17.68 9.58
C LEU A 51 -22.25 -18.05 11.08
N PHE A 52 -21.55 -17.27 11.92
CA PHE A 52 -21.56 -17.51 13.36
C PHE A 52 -22.84 -17.04 14.07
N ALA A 53 -23.49 -16.00 13.52
CA ALA A 53 -24.74 -15.49 14.08
C ALA A 53 -25.99 -16.28 13.64
N GLY A 54 -25.86 -17.27 12.74
CA GLY A 54 -26.99 -18.07 12.25
C GLY A 54 -27.95 -17.30 11.32
N GLU A 55 -27.63 -16.07 10.96
CA GLU A 55 -28.43 -15.24 10.05
C GLU A 55 -28.12 -15.57 8.59
N ALA A 56 -28.53 -16.73 8.12
CA ALA A 56 -28.43 -17.15 6.72
C ALA A 56 -29.47 -16.42 5.82
N THR A 57 -29.49 -15.11 5.87
CA THR A 57 -30.29 -14.32 4.93
C THR A 57 -29.56 -14.18 3.60
N HIS A 58 -30.32 -14.31 2.50
CA HIS A 58 -29.91 -14.28 1.09
C HIS A 58 -28.76 -13.31 0.83
N LEU A 59 -27.53 -13.84 0.79
CA LEU A 59 -26.33 -13.11 0.45
C LEU A 59 -26.33 -13.01 -1.10
N GLY A 60 -26.77 -11.87 -1.61
CA GLY A 60 -26.65 -11.58 -3.03
C GLY A 60 -25.18 -11.65 -3.46
N ALA A 61 -24.89 -12.19 -4.65
CA ALA A 61 -23.54 -12.31 -5.20
C ALA A 61 -22.76 -10.99 -5.21
N TYR A 62 -23.47 -9.87 -5.17
CA TYR A 62 -22.89 -8.52 -5.12
C TYR A 62 -22.14 -8.21 -3.82
N LEU A 63 -22.48 -8.87 -2.71
CA LEU A 63 -21.86 -8.59 -1.40
C LEU A 63 -20.40 -9.05 -1.31
N ALA A 64 -19.98 -9.98 -2.17
CA ALA A 64 -18.65 -10.55 -2.14
C ALA A 64 -17.60 -9.63 -2.83
N TRP A 65 -17.95 -9.01 -3.96
CA TRP A 65 -16.98 -8.22 -4.74
C TRP A 65 -17.10 -6.71 -4.55
N MET A 66 -18.28 -6.22 -4.14
CA MET A 66 -18.54 -4.78 -4.01
C MET A 66 -17.61 -4.07 -2.99
N PRO A 67 -17.33 -4.63 -1.79
CA PRO A 67 -16.35 -4.04 -0.88
C PRO A 67 -14.93 -4.01 -1.46
N ALA A 68 -14.54 -5.07 -2.19
CA ALA A 68 -13.22 -5.12 -2.81
C ALA A 68 -13.07 -4.05 -3.90
N ALA A 69 -14.09 -3.86 -4.73
CA ALA A 69 -14.09 -2.84 -5.78
C ALA A 69 -14.10 -1.41 -5.18
N ALA A 70 -14.96 -1.16 -4.19
CA ALA A 70 -15.05 0.14 -3.53
C ALA A 70 -13.73 0.52 -2.84
N ASN A 71 -13.15 -0.41 -2.09
CA ASN A 71 -11.87 -0.20 -1.42
C ASN A 71 -10.71 -0.03 -2.42
N ALA A 72 -10.71 -0.78 -3.54
CA ALA A 72 -9.70 -0.61 -4.59
C ALA A 72 -9.74 0.80 -5.18
N VAL A 73 -10.92 1.34 -5.46
CA VAL A 73 -11.09 2.72 -5.95
C VAL A 73 -10.65 3.73 -4.90
N LEU A 74 -11.08 3.57 -3.65
CA LEU A 74 -10.70 4.47 -2.55
C LEU A 74 -9.17 4.53 -2.38
N PHE A 75 -8.52 3.37 -2.31
CA PHE A 75 -7.07 3.29 -2.13
C PHE A 75 -6.31 3.75 -3.38
N ALA A 76 -6.87 3.57 -4.59
CA ALA A 76 -6.31 4.15 -5.81
C ALA A 76 -6.35 5.68 -5.77
N CYS A 77 -7.44 6.29 -5.29
CA CYS A 77 -7.53 7.74 -5.09
C CYS A 77 -6.50 8.24 -4.08
N VAL A 78 -6.34 7.53 -2.94
CA VAL A 78 -5.28 7.87 -1.97
C VAL A 78 -3.90 7.75 -2.60
N GLY A 79 -3.65 6.69 -3.40
CA GLY A 79 -2.40 6.51 -4.15
C GLY A 79 -2.12 7.64 -5.12
N ALA A 80 -3.16 8.10 -5.84
CA ALA A 80 -3.06 9.24 -6.76
C ALA A 80 -2.75 10.55 -6.00
N LEU A 81 -3.40 10.79 -4.86
CA LEU A 81 -3.12 11.94 -4.01
C LEU A 81 -1.68 11.91 -3.48
N LEU A 82 -1.20 10.75 -3.05
CA LEU A 82 0.19 10.58 -2.61
C LEU A 82 1.18 10.80 -3.75
N ALA A 83 0.86 10.35 -4.98
CA ALA A 83 1.68 10.59 -6.16
C ALA A 83 1.80 12.09 -6.46
N VAL A 84 0.69 12.82 -6.41
CA VAL A 84 0.68 14.28 -6.59
C VAL A 84 1.44 14.98 -5.47
N ALA A 85 1.20 14.60 -4.22
CA ALA A 85 1.88 15.17 -3.06
C ALA A 85 3.41 14.91 -3.09
N ALA A 86 3.85 13.77 -3.62
CA ALA A 86 5.26 13.42 -3.79
C ALA A 86 6.00 14.34 -4.78
N VAL A 87 5.28 15.05 -5.64
CA VAL A 87 5.88 16.10 -6.50
C VAL A 87 6.31 17.30 -5.65
N ALA A 88 5.45 17.70 -4.69
CA ALA A 88 5.69 18.87 -3.84
C ALA A 88 6.61 18.53 -2.65
N VAL A 89 6.52 17.30 -2.12
CA VAL A 89 7.25 16.90 -0.92
C VAL A 89 8.16 15.70 -1.24
N PRO A 90 9.49 15.90 -1.40
CA PRO A 90 10.43 14.82 -1.77
C PRO A 90 10.45 13.65 -0.78
N ARG A 91 10.14 13.87 0.49
CA ARG A 91 10.05 12.81 1.52
C ARG A 91 8.96 11.79 1.21
N LEU A 92 7.88 12.19 0.52
CA LEU A 92 6.80 11.29 0.11
C LEU A 92 7.18 10.36 -1.05
N ARG A 93 8.39 10.46 -1.60
CA ARG A 93 8.92 9.54 -2.62
C ARG A 93 9.46 8.23 -2.02
N ASP A 94 9.58 8.16 -0.69
CA ASP A 94 10.05 6.95 -0.02
C ASP A 94 8.97 5.85 -0.08
N PRO A 95 9.23 4.70 -0.72
CA PRO A 95 8.29 3.60 -0.81
C PRO A 95 7.93 3.00 0.55
N ARG A 96 8.78 3.17 1.57
CA ARG A 96 8.51 2.74 2.95
C ARG A 96 7.35 3.52 3.56
N LEU A 97 7.28 4.81 3.25
CA LEU A 97 6.20 5.67 3.73
C LEU A 97 4.86 5.28 3.11
N TRP A 98 4.82 4.98 1.82
CA TRP A 98 3.60 4.51 1.15
C TRP A 98 3.11 3.19 1.73
N LEU A 99 4.04 2.24 1.94
CA LEU A 99 3.72 0.96 2.56
C LEU A 99 3.14 1.16 3.97
N ALA A 100 3.70 2.06 4.76
CA ALA A 100 3.20 2.39 6.09
C ALA A 100 1.78 2.98 6.04
N ILE A 101 1.54 3.95 5.15
CA ILE A 101 0.25 4.60 4.99
C ILE A 101 -0.82 3.60 4.55
N PHE A 102 -0.55 2.81 3.50
CA PHE A 102 -1.52 1.84 3.01
C PHE A 102 -1.78 0.71 4.00
N SER A 103 -0.75 0.23 4.72
CA SER A 103 -0.91 -0.76 5.77
C SER A 103 -1.75 -0.23 6.94
N PHE A 104 -1.53 1.04 7.32
CA PHE A 104 -2.32 1.70 8.34
C PHE A 104 -3.79 1.81 7.94
N LEU A 105 -4.07 2.31 6.73
CA LEU A 105 -5.42 2.45 6.22
C LEU A 105 -6.14 1.10 6.07
N CYS A 106 -5.42 0.09 5.58
CA CYS A 106 -5.95 -1.27 5.46
C CYS A 106 -6.32 -1.84 6.84
N ALA A 107 -5.41 -1.76 7.82
CA ALA A 107 -5.67 -2.22 9.18
C ALA A 107 -6.81 -1.44 9.83
N LEU A 108 -6.84 -0.11 9.64
CA LEU A 108 -7.91 0.74 10.16
C LEU A 108 -9.28 0.33 9.59
N ASN A 109 -9.36 0.13 8.28
CA ASN A 109 -10.62 -0.27 7.63
C ASN A 109 -11.10 -1.64 8.13
N VAL A 110 -10.22 -2.64 8.17
CA VAL A 110 -10.56 -3.99 8.64
C VAL A 110 -10.98 -3.96 10.10
N LEU A 111 -10.22 -3.31 10.97
CA LEU A 111 -10.53 -3.23 12.39
C LEU A 111 -11.81 -2.44 12.66
N TRP A 112 -12.10 -1.39 11.90
CA TRP A 112 -13.34 -0.62 12.01
C TRP A 112 -14.57 -1.48 11.74
N VAL A 113 -14.51 -2.33 10.72
CA VAL A 113 -15.62 -3.22 10.36
C VAL A 113 -15.84 -4.31 11.40
N TRP A 114 -14.75 -4.81 12.00
CA TRP A 114 -14.83 -5.94 12.96
C TRP A 114 -15.10 -5.50 14.40
N SER A 115 -14.78 -4.26 14.75
CA SER A 115 -14.76 -3.79 16.14
C SER A 115 -15.81 -2.70 16.42
N GLN A 116 -17.09 -2.97 16.17
CA GLN A 116 -18.16 -2.03 16.46
C GLN A 116 -18.27 -1.63 17.95
N SER A 117 -17.64 -2.39 18.85
CA SER A 117 -17.68 -2.17 20.30
C SER A 117 -16.35 -1.67 20.89
N ILE A 118 -15.28 -1.51 20.08
CA ILE A 118 -13.96 -1.10 20.56
C ILE A 118 -13.82 0.42 20.44
N ALA A 119 -13.24 1.04 21.46
CA ALA A 119 -12.99 2.47 21.46
C ALA A 119 -12.08 2.90 20.30
N LEU A 120 -12.41 3.99 19.63
CA LEU A 120 -11.71 4.51 18.44
C LEU A 120 -10.19 4.62 18.64
N TYR A 121 -9.74 5.06 19.82
CA TYR A 121 -8.30 5.19 20.08
C TYR A 121 -7.58 3.85 20.09
N ALA A 122 -8.22 2.77 20.54
CA ALA A 122 -7.61 1.44 20.52
C ALA A 122 -7.46 0.91 19.08
N VAL A 123 -8.46 1.15 18.22
CA VAL A 123 -8.39 0.83 16.79
C VAL A 123 -7.26 1.59 16.11
N LEU A 124 -7.09 2.87 16.40
CA LEU A 124 -6.01 3.68 15.85
C LEU A 124 -4.63 3.18 16.29
N LEU A 125 -4.45 2.88 17.59
CA LEU A 125 -3.19 2.37 18.12
C LEU A 125 -2.84 1.00 17.52
N LEU A 126 -3.83 0.11 17.41
CA LEU A 126 -3.62 -1.22 16.84
C LEU A 126 -3.26 -1.13 15.36
N SER A 127 -3.96 -0.26 14.60
CA SER A 127 -3.66 -0.02 13.18
C SER A 127 -2.25 0.54 12.98
N ALA A 128 -1.82 1.46 13.85
CA ALA A 128 -0.46 2.00 13.83
C ALA A 128 0.58 0.92 14.15
N GLY A 129 0.31 0.04 15.12
CA GLY A 129 1.16 -1.11 15.46
C GLY A 129 1.32 -2.07 14.30
N VAL A 130 0.22 -2.44 13.64
CA VAL A 130 0.23 -3.31 12.44
C VAL A 130 1.02 -2.66 11.31
N ALA A 131 0.79 -1.39 11.01
CA ALA A 131 1.51 -0.66 9.98
C ALA A 131 3.02 -0.62 10.25
N PHE A 132 3.42 -0.37 11.49
CA PHE A 132 4.83 -0.39 11.90
C PHE A 132 5.46 -1.78 11.71
N GLN A 133 4.76 -2.83 12.13
CA GLN A 133 5.21 -4.22 12.00
C GLN A 133 5.39 -4.62 10.53
N VAL A 134 4.39 -4.33 9.68
CA VAL A 134 4.44 -4.61 8.23
C VAL A 134 5.60 -3.86 7.58
N THR A 135 5.75 -2.57 7.87
CA THR A 135 6.84 -1.76 7.32
C THR A 135 8.21 -2.31 7.73
N ARG A 136 8.38 -2.68 9.00
CA ARG A 136 9.63 -3.25 9.50
C ARG A 136 9.98 -4.59 8.86
N THR A 137 8.97 -5.42 8.57
CA THR A 137 9.19 -6.77 8.02
C THR A 137 9.40 -6.75 6.51
N VAL A 138 8.70 -5.87 5.79
CA VAL A 138 8.66 -5.85 4.31
C VAL A 138 9.70 -4.90 3.73
N ALA A 139 9.98 -3.76 4.38
CA ALA A 139 10.93 -2.77 3.87
C ALA A 139 12.32 -3.32 3.54
N PRO A 140 12.94 -4.21 4.35
CA PRO A 140 14.26 -4.75 4.03
C PRO A 140 14.30 -5.61 2.76
N ARG A 141 13.14 -6.17 2.36
CA ARG A 141 13.05 -6.99 1.15
C ARG A 141 13.05 -6.13 -0.12
N PHE A 142 12.50 -4.93 -0.07
CA PHE A 142 12.53 -4.01 -1.23
C PHE A 142 13.94 -3.50 -1.54
N ASP A 143 14.80 -3.38 -0.54
CA ASP A 143 16.19 -2.91 -0.76
C ASP A 143 17.06 -3.97 -1.49
N ARG A 144 16.65 -5.25 -1.49
CA ARG A 144 17.37 -6.32 -2.22
C ARG A 144 17.06 -6.36 -3.72
N PHE A 145 16.00 -5.71 -4.16
CA PHE A 145 15.58 -5.68 -5.57
C PHE A 145 15.96 -4.37 -6.28
N ARG A 146 16.72 -3.51 -5.62
CA ARG A 146 17.29 -2.27 -6.15
C ARG A 146 18.76 -2.42 -6.48
#